data_c0c1cc33736beaf31549248fa3120897
#
_entry.id   c0c1cc33736beaf31549248fa3120897
#
_cell.length_a   1.000
_cell.length_b   1.000
_cell.length_c   1.000
_cell.angle_alpha   90.00
_cell.angle_beta   90.00
_cell.angle_gamma   90.00
#
_symmetry.space_group_name_H-M   'P 1'
#
loop_
_entity.id
_entity.type
_entity.pdbx_description
1 polymer ?
#
loop_
_entity_poly.entity_id
_entity_poly.type
_entity_poly.pdbx_seq_one_letter_code
_entity_poly.pdbx_strand_id
1 'polypeptide(L)'
;IAAASIDSTQERDATRDVMERAKRGELNILMVSVERLKNERFRNFLRQVPISLLVVDEAHCLSEWGHNFRPDYLKLPDYQREFAIPQVLLLTATATPAVIADMREKFAIAPEHVVTTGFYRPNLELLVAPAMEDRQQQLVAWLGPQMQPGGEAPTIIYVTLQHTAEQVASTLQAQGIAAQAYHAGLDSSRRDEIQRQFMSSESPCIVAT
;
A
#
# COMPACT_ATOMS: atom_id res chain seq x y z
N ILE A 1 10.11 -14.44 13.16
CA ILE A 1 9.47 -15.09 12.01
C ILE A 1 10.36 -14.81 10.79
N ALA A 2 10.79 -15.85 10.07
CA ALA A 2 11.60 -15.70 8.87
C ALA A 2 10.71 -15.31 7.68
N ALA A 3 10.93 -14.10 7.15
CA ALA A 3 10.18 -13.55 6.02
C ALA A 3 11.13 -13.09 4.93
N ALA A 4 10.69 -13.15 3.68
CA ALA A 4 11.38 -12.58 2.53
C ALA A 4 10.37 -12.06 1.49
N SER A 5 10.81 -11.15 0.63
CA SER A 5 10.04 -10.66 -0.51
C SER A 5 10.70 -11.07 -1.83
N ILE A 6 9.88 -11.18 -2.88
CA ILE A 6 10.33 -11.28 -4.27
C ILE A 6 9.54 -10.27 -5.09
N ASP A 7 10.20 -9.19 -5.49
CA ASP A 7 9.62 -8.14 -6.32
C ASP A 7 10.43 -7.87 -7.60
N SER A 8 10.00 -6.89 -8.39
CA SER A 8 10.63 -6.57 -9.67
C SER A 8 11.92 -5.77 -9.55
N THR A 9 12.25 -5.24 -8.37
CA THR A 9 13.43 -4.40 -8.14
C THR A 9 14.65 -5.20 -7.69
N GLN A 10 14.43 -6.45 -7.25
CA GLN A 10 15.50 -7.31 -6.76
C GLN A 10 16.38 -7.88 -7.87
N GLU A 11 17.66 -8.01 -7.58
CA GLU A 11 18.62 -8.69 -8.43
C GLU A 11 18.31 -10.19 -8.54
N ARG A 12 18.72 -10.78 -9.66
CA ARG A 12 18.43 -12.20 -9.97
C ARG A 12 19.00 -13.17 -8.95
N ASP A 13 20.18 -12.89 -8.43
CA ASP A 13 20.86 -13.76 -7.46
C ASP A 13 20.16 -13.70 -6.09
N ALA A 14 19.73 -12.53 -5.63
CA ALA A 14 18.94 -12.38 -4.42
C ALA A 14 17.60 -13.12 -4.53
N THR A 15 16.90 -12.98 -5.67
CA THR A 15 15.66 -13.73 -5.93
C THR A 15 15.90 -15.24 -5.87
N ARG A 16 17.01 -15.74 -6.43
CA ARG A 16 17.35 -17.17 -6.42
C ARG A 16 17.63 -17.67 -5.01
N ASP A 17 18.35 -16.91 -4.20
CA ASP A 17 18.61 -17.28 -2.78
C ASP A 17 17.31 -17.42 -2.02
N VAL A 18 16.40 -16.45 -2.13
CA VAL A 18 15.08 -16.49 -1.49
C VAL A 18 14.29 -17.74 -1.90
N MET A 19 14.30 -18.09 -3.20
CA MET A 19 13.61 -19.29 -3.69
C MET A 19 14.20 -20.57 -3.12
N GLU A 20 15.53 -20.69 -3.03
CA GLU A 20 16.17 -21.87 -2.43
C GLU A 20 15.92 -21.98 -0.92
N ARG A 21 15.93 -20.88 -0.20
CA ARG A 21 15.57 -20.85 1.23
C ARG A 21 14.11 -21.27 1.46
N ALA A 22 13.20 -20.80 0.61
CA ALA A 22 11.79 -21.23 0.68
C ALA A 22 11.65 -22.75 0.43
N LYS A 23 12.36 -23.33 -0.54
CA LYS A 23 12.35 -24.78 -0.78
C LYS A 23 12.87 -25.58 0.41
N ARG A 24 13.88 -25.07 1.12
CA ARG A 24 14.41 -25.70 2.32
C ARG A 24 13.54 -25.54 3.56
N GLY A 25 12.41 -24.82 3.44
CA GLY A 25 11.51 -24.55 4.58
C GLY A 25 12.07 -23.55 5.59
N GLU A 26 13.06 -22.74 5.20
CA GLU A 26 13.68 -21.73 6.05
C GLU A 26 12.85 -20.44 6.16
N LEU A 27 11.82 -20.29 5.32
CA LEU A 27 10.93 -19.13 5.30
C LEU A 27 9.54 -19.51 5.77
N ASN A 28 8.98 -18.70 6.66
CA ASN A 28 7.60 -18.81 7.11
C ASN A 28 6.67 -17.93 6.26
N ILE A 29 7.17 -16.81 5.74
CA ILE A 29 6.41 -15.85 4.94
C ILE A 29 7.21 -15.51 3.69
N LEU A 30 6.55 -15.66 2.52
CA LEU A 30 7.06 -15.20 1.25
C LEU A 30 6.10 -14.15 0.67
N MET A 31 6.54 -12.91 0.60
CA MET A 31 5.79 -11.81 -0.01
C MET A 31 6.15 -11.69 -1.48
N VAL A 32 5.12 -11.66 -2.33
CA VAL A 32 5.31 -11.58 -3.79
C VAL A 32 4.29 -10.61 -4.40
N SER A 33 4.70 -9.94 -5.47
CA SER A 33 3.73 -9.20 -6.28
C SER A 33 2.89 -10.16 -7.13
N VAL A 34 1.62 -9.83 -7.35
CA VAL A 34 0.69 -10.70 -8.11
C VAL A 34 1.17 -10.91 -9.55
N GLU A 35 1.86 -9.94 -10.13
CA GLU A 35 2.41 -10.01 -11.48
C GLU A 35 3.49 -11.09 -11.64
N ARG A 36 4.18 -11.46 -10.55
CA ARG A 36 5.15 -12.56 -10.55
C ARG A 36 4.53 -13.91 -10.89
N LEU A 37 3.27 -14.09 -10.56
CA LEU A 37 2.54 -15.33 -10.85
C LEU A 37 2.31 -15.56 -12.36
N LYS A 38 2.51 -14.54 -13.22
CA LYS A 38 2.55 -14.73 -14.67
C LYS A 38 3.79 -15.48 -15.15
N ASN A 39 4.87 -15.46 -14.38
CA ASN A 39 6.12 -16.09 -14.75
C ASN A 39 6.06 -17.60 -14.50
N GLU A 40 6.14 -18.40 -15.56
CA GLU A 40 6.04 -19.85 -15.46
C GLU A 40 7.15 -20.48 -14.62
N ARG A 41 8.38 -19.96 -14.69
CA ARG A 41 9.50 -20.46 -13.85
C ARG A 41 9.21 -20.24 -12.37
N PHE A 42 8.59 -19.11 -12.03
CA PHE A 42 8.18 -18.81 -10.67
C PHE A 42 7.03 -19.72 -10.21
N ARG A 43 6.04 -19.98 -11.06
CA ARG A 43 4.98 -20.95 -10.75
C ARG A 43 5.53 -22.38 -10.57
N ASN A 44 6.48 -22.80 -11.41
CA ASN A 44 7.15 -24.09 -11.26
C ASN A 44 7.90 -24.20 -9.92
N PHE A 45 8.46 -23.10 -9.42
CA PHE A 45 9.03 -23.05 -8.08
C PHE A 45 7.94 -23.20 -7.00
N LEU A 46 6.84 -22.45 -7.08
CA LEU A 46 5.76 -22.51 -6.08
C LEU A 46 5.13 -23.91 -5.97
N ARG A 47 5.04 -24.68 -7.09
CA ARG A 47 4.57 -26.07 -7.05
C ARG A 47 5.47 -27.01 -6.23
N GLN A 48 6.71 -26.61 -5.93
CA GLN A 48 7.67 -27.39 -5.16
C GLN A 48 7.71 -26.99 -3.68
N VAL A 49 6.99 -25.95 -3.30
CA VAL A 49 6.96 -25.41 -1.93
C VAL A 49 5.60 -25.69 -1.30
N PRO A 50 5.53 -26.34 -0.13
CA PRO A 50 4.27 -26.53 0.57
C PRO A 50 3.77 -25.19 1.12
N ILE A 51 2.65 -24.69 0.58
CA ILE A 51 2.04 -23.43 0.98
C ILE A 51 0.76 -23.77 1.75
N SER A 52 0.70 -23.36 3.02
CA SER A 52 -0.47 -23.63 3.89
C SER A 52 -1.53 -22.54 3.82
N LEU A 53 -1.16 -21.31 3.48
CA LEU A 53 -2.07 -20.17 3.48
C LEU A 53 -1.69 -19.19 2.35
N LEU A 54 -2.68 -18.78 1.57
CA LEU A 54 -2.59 -17.64 0.65
C LEU A 54 -3.18 -16.40 1.34
N VAL A 55 -2.36 -15.38 1.55
CA VAL A 55 -2.82 -14.08 2.03
C VAL A 55 -2.86 -13.12 0.83
N VAL A 56 -4.02 -12.52 0.59
CA VAL A 56 -4.22 -11.52 -0.45
C VAL A 56 -4.50 -10.19 0.23
N ASP A 57 -3.52 -9.29 0.18
CA ASP A 57 -3.70 -7.91 0.61
C ASP A 57 -4.34 -7.09 -0.51
N GLU A 58 -5.02 -5.99 -0.14
CA GLU A 58 -5.81 -5.16 -1.05
C GLU A 58 -6.78 -6.02 -1.92
N ALA A 59 -7.40 -7.00 -1.30
CA ALA A 59 -8.26 -7.98 -1.99
C ALA A 59 -9.44 -7.35 -2.75
N HIS A 60 -9.81 -6.09 -2.46
CA HIS A 60 -10.79 -5.33 -3.24
C HIS A 60 -10.40 -5.20 -4.72
N CYS A 61 -9.11 -5.30 -5.05
CA CYS A 61 -8.61 -5.31 -6.43
C CYS A 61 -9.10 -6.51 -7.26
N LEU A 62 -9.63 -7.57 -6.62
CA LEU A 62 -10.26 -8.72 -7.26
C LEU A 62 -11.60 -8.38 -7.91
N SER A 63 -12.26 -7.32 -7.47
CA SER A 63 -13.63 -7.00 -7.87
C SER A 63 -13.65 -5.89 -8.91
N GLU A 64 -14.38 -6.10 -9.99
CA GLU A 64 -14.68 -5.07 -10.99
C GLU A 64 -15.52 -3.91 -10.40
N TRP A 65 -16.19 -4.16 -9.29
CA TRP A 65 -16.94 -3.16 -8.53
C TRP A 65 -16.06 -2.37 -7.55
N GLY A 66 -14.76 -2.72 -7.45
CA GLY A 66 -13.76 -2.03 -6.64
C GLY A 66 -13.17 -0.83 -7.39
N HIS A 67 -12.79 0.21 -6.65
CA HIS A 67 -12.20 1.42 -7.23
C HIS A 67 -10.78 1.25 -7.80
N ASN A 68 -10.09 0.13 -7.49
CA ASN A 68 -8.73 -0.20 -7.92
C ASN A 68 -8.66 -1.60 -8.58
N PHE A 69 -9.61 -1.92 -9.43
CA PHE A 69 -9.64 -3.21 -10.13
C PHE A 69 -8.32 -3.51 -10.85
N ARG A 70 -7.77 -4.68 -10.59
CA ARG A 70 -6.55 -5.19 -11.24
C ARG A 70 -6.80 -6.56 -11.84
N PRO A 71 -6.76 -6.70 -13.18
CA PRO A 71 -7.06 -7.96 -13.87
C PRO A 71 -6.23 -9.15 -13.40
N ASP A 72 -5.00 -8.92 -12.92
CA ASP A 72 -4.12 -9.97 -12.44
C ASP A 72 -4.64 -10.65 -11.17
N TYR A 73 -5.37 -9.91 -10.34
CA TYR A 73 -6.00 -10.45 -9.13
C TYR A 73 -7.10 -11.47 -9.45
N LEU A 74 -7.78 -11.36 -10.59
CA LEU A 74 -8.82 -12.31 -11.01
C LEU A 74 -8.30 -13.75 -11.15
N LYS A 75 -7.01 -13.93 -11.35
CA LYS A 75 -6.38 -15.25 -11.49
C LYS A 75 -5.98 -15.89 -10.15
N LEU A 76 -6.07 -15.16 -9.05
CA LEU A 76 -5.65 -15.68 -7.74
C LEU A 76 -6.44 -16.92 -7.29
N PRO A 77 -7.77 -17.02 -7.50
CA PRO A 77 -8.49 -18.26 -7.21
C PRO A 77 -8.00 -19.46 -8.01
N ASP A 78 -7.59 -19.26 -9.27
CA ASP A 78 -7.01 -20.32 -10.11
C ASP A 78 -5.63 -20.75 -9.58
N TYR A 79 -4.81 -19.80 -9.19
CA TYR A 79 -3.50 -20.09 -8.58
C TYR A 79 -3.63 -20.80 -7.23
N GLN A 80 -4.64 -20.45 -6.40
CA GLN A 80 -4.91 -21.19 -5.17
C GLN A 80 -5.16 -22.67 -5.47
N ARG A 81 -5.98 -22.95 -6.49
CA ARG A 81 -6.27 -24.34 -6.92
C ARG A 81 -5.04 -25.01 -7.55
N GLU A 82 -4.33 -24.29 -8.44
CA GLU A 82 -3.13 -24.80 -9.11
C GLU A 82 -2.04 -25.25 -8.12
N PHE A 83 -1.86 -24.50 -7.04
CA PHE A 83 -0.85 -24.81 -6.02
C PHE A 83 -1.41 -25.62 -4.85
N ALA A 84 -2.68 -26.05 -4.93
CA ALA A 84 -3.38 -26.81 -3.89
C ALA A 84 -3.29 -26.16 -2.49
N ILE A 85 -3.40 -24.82 -2.42
CA ILE A 85 -3.32 -24.08 -1.16
C ILE A 85 -4.63 -24.25 -0.39
N PRO A 86 -4.60 -24.85 0.82
CA PRO A 86 -5.84 -25.25 1.51
C PRO A 86 -6.60 -24.06 2.10
N GLN A 87 -5.93 -22.98 2.44
CA GLN A 87 -6.54 -21.84 3.12
C GLN A 87 -6.25 -20.52 2.40
N VAL A 88 -7.21 -19.61 2.46
CA VAL A 88 -7.07 -18.25 1.95
C VAL A 88 -7.51 -17.24 3.00
N LEU A 89 -6.78 -16.12 3.07
CA LEU A 89 -7.13 -14.94 3.85
C LEU A 89 -7.14 -13.73 2.93
N LEU A 90 -8.29 -13.10 2.77
CA LEU A 90 -8.46 -11.88 1.99
C LEU A 90 -8.52 -10.69 2.95
N LEU A 91 -7.65 -9.71 2.74
CA LEU A 91 -7.57 -8.50 3.55
C LEU A 91 -7.85 -7.27 2.69
N THR A 92 -8.64 -6.36 3.20
CA THR A 92 -8.87 -5.06 2.58
C THR A 92 -9.39 -4.05 3.61
N ALA A 93 -8.98 -2.80 3.47
CA ALA A 93 -9.50 -1.70 4.27
C ALA A 93 -10.77 -1.07 3.67
N THR A 94 -11.09 -1.35 2.40
CA THR A 94 -12.07 -0.58 1.61
C THR A 94 -12.98 -1.50 0.78
N ALA A 95 -13.80 -2.33 1.42
CA ALA A 95 -14.72 -3.21 0.72
C ALA A 95 -16.18 -2.80 0.93
N THR A 96 -16.88 -2.50 -0.16
CA THR A 96 -18.34 -2.37 -0.14
C THR A 96 -19.01 -3.73 -0.03
N PRO A 97 -20.30 -3.83 0.35
CA PRO A 97 -21.02 -5.12 0.36
C PRO A 97 -20.97 -5.89 -0.96
N ALA A 98 -21.00 -5.17 -2.10
CA ALA A 98 -20.90 -5.79 -3.42
C ALA A 98 -19.51 -6.40 -3.66
N VAL A 99 -18.43 -5.70 -3.27
CA VAL A 99 -17.05 -6.21 -3.34
C VAL A 99 -16.86 -7.43 -2.45
N ILE A 100 -17.43 -7.41 -1.24
CA ILE A 100 -17.37 -8.56 -0.31
C ILE A 100 -18.08 -9.77 -0.94
N ALA A 101 -19.27 -9.59 -1.53
CA ALA A 101 -20.01 -10.67 -2.18
C ALA A 101 -19.22 -11.29 -3.32
N ASP A 102 -18.61 -10.46 -4.18
CA ASP A 102 -17.79 -10.91 -5.31
C ASP A 102 -16.53 -11.67 -4.84
N MET A 103 -15.82 -11.17 -3.84
CA MET A 103 -14.67 -11.87 -3.25
C MET A 103 -15.05 -13.24 -2.67
N ARG A 104 -16.16 -13.29 -1.97
CA ARG A 104 -16.69 -14.54 -1.39
C ARG A 104 -17.01 -15.57 -2.46
N GLU A 105 -17.68 -15.16 -3.53
CA GLU A 105 -18.02 -16.03 -4.65
C GLU A 105 -16.76 -16.61 -5.31
N LYS A 106 -15.79 -15.76 -5.63
CA LYS A 106 -14.55 -16.18 -6.31
C LYS A 106 -13.70 -17.17 -5.53
N PHE A 107 -13.68 -17.05 -4.21
CA PHE A 107 -12.90 -17.94 -3.32
C PHE A 107 -13.74 -18.97 -2.55
N ALA A 108 -15.04 -19.08 -2.83
CA ALA A 108 -15.97 -19.96 -2.13
C ALA A 108 -15.96 -19.77 -0.61
N ILE A 109 -15.87 -18.51 -0.14
CA ILE A 109 -15.85 -18.18 1.30
C ILE A 109 -17.29 -18.13 1.83
N ALA A 110 -17.59 -18.91 2.85
CA ALA A 110 -18.89 -18.91 3.50
C ALA A 110 -19.16 -17.58 4.26
N PRO A 111 -20.46 -17.17 4.38
CA PRO A 111 -20.81 -15.91 5.03
C PRO A 111 -20.25 -15.74 6.44
N GLU A 112 -20.24 -16.81 7.21
CA GLU A 112 -19.76 -16.85 8.60
C GLU A 112 -18.25 -16.61 8.75
N HIS A 113 -17.49 -16.71 7.66
CA HIS A 113 -16.05 -16.43 7.65
C HIS A 113 -15.72 -14.99 7.23
N VAL A 114 -16.72 -14.11 7.13
CA VAL A 114 -16.52 -12.70 6.83
C VAL A 114 -16.54 -11.90 8.12
N VAL A 115 -15.45 -11.20 8.38
CA VAL A 115 -15.32 -10.28 9.52
C VAL A 115 -15.24 -8.85 9.01
N THR A 116 -16.17 -8.00 9.45
CA THR A 116 -16.18 -6.57 9.15
C THR A 116 -16.19 -5.79 10.45
N THR A 117 -15.24 -4.87 10.62
CA THR A 117 -15.12 -4.04 11.83
C THR A 117 -15.71 -2.64 11.66
N GLY A 118 -16.23 -2.34 10.46
CA GLY A 118 -16.72 -1.01 10.09
C GLY A 118 -15.60 -0.04 9.74
N PHE A 119 -15.98 1.16 9.29
CA PHE A 119 -15.05 2.20 8.85
C PHE A 119 -14.93 3.35 9.86
N TYR A 120 -15.79 3.40 10.85
CA TYR A 120 -15.78 4.48 11.83
C TYR A 120 -14.57 4.36 12.76
N ARG A 121 -13.83 5.45 12.84
CA ARG A 121 -12.63 5.59 13.69
C ARG A 121 -12.89 6.73 14.69
N PRO A 122 -13.23 6.46 15.96
CA PRO A 122 -13.58 7.51 16.92
C PRO A 122 -12.40 8.45 17.27
N ASN A 123 -11.19 8.04 16.96
CA ASN A 123 -9.96 8.82 17.15
C ASN A 123 -9.59 9.71 15.95
N LEU A 124 -10.40 9.71 14.86
CA LEU A 124 -10.18 10.55 13.68
C LEU A 124 -11.23 11.64 13.62
N GLU A 125 -10.79 12.87 13.55
CA GLU A 125 -11.63 14.03 13.27
C GLU A 125 -11.61 14.31 11.75
N LEU A 126 -12.80 14.25 11.13
CA LEU A 126 -12.96 14.49 9.70
C LEU A 126 -13.53 15.90 9.49
N LEU A 127 -12.73 16.77 8.89
CA LEU A 127 -13.11 18.14 8.60
C LEU A 127 -13.24 18.36 7.09
N VAL A 128 -14.26 19.10 6.69
CA VAL A 128 -14.46 19.54 5.31
C VAL A 128 -14.51 21.05 5.28
N ALA A 129 -13.57 21.66 4.56
CA ALA A 129 -13.54 23.10 4.36
C ALA A 129 -13.97 23.47 2.93
N PRO A 130 -14.80 24.51 2.72
CA PRO A 130 -15.08 25.03 1.40
C PRO A 130 -13.79 25.45 0.70
N ALA A 131 -13.65 25.13 -0.58
CA ALA A 131 -12.49 25.56 -1.36
C ALA A 131 -12.57 27.07 -1.62
N MET A 132 -11.52 27.80 -1.26
CA MET A 132 -11.34 29.22 -1.63
C MET A 132 -10.70 29.31 -3.04
N GLU A 133 -10.72 30.51 -3.63
CA GLU A 133 -10.07 30.77 -4.92
C GLU A 133 -8.57 30.45 -4.86
N ASP A 134 -7.89 30.90 -3.81
CA ASP A 134 -6.49 30.54 -3.54
C ASP A 134 -6.41 29.40 -2.51
N ARG A 135 -6.38 28.17 -3.00
CA ARG A 135 -6.24 26.96 -2.18
C ARG A 135 -4.90 26.88 -1.45
N GLN A 136 -3.84 27.42 -2.03
CA GLN A 136 -2.50 27.38 -1.42
C GLN A 136 -2.47 28.31 -0.22
N GLN A 137 -3.00 29.52 -0.36
CA GLN A 137 -3.12 30.46 0.76
C GLN A 137 -4.00 29.92 1.88
N GLN A 138 -5.12 29.27 1.52
CA GLN A 138 -6.00 28.60 2.49
C GLN A 138 -5.24 27.51 3.25
N LEU A 139 -4.45 26.68 2.57
CA LEU A 139 -3.65 25.63 3.19
C LEU A 139 -2.61 26.21 4.14
N VAL A 140 -1.88 27.25 3.72
CA VAL A 140 -0.90 27.95 4.56
C VAL A 140 -1.53 28.53 5.81
N ALA A 141 -2.67 29.19 5.66
CA ALA A 141 -3.41 29.77 6.80
C ALA A 141 -3.89 28.70 7.80
N TRP A 142 -4.27 27.52 7.29
CA TRP A 142 -4.71 26.41 8.14
C TRP A 142 -3.54 25.69 8.82
N LEU A 143 -2.42 25.50 8.14
CA LEU A 143 -1.24 24.81 8.66
C LEU A 143 -0.39 25.66 9.58
N GLY A 144 -0.27 26.97 9.31
CA GLY A 144 0.63 27.88 10.03
C GLY A 144 0.54 27.78 11.55
N PRO A 145 -0.65 27.80 12.16
CA PRO A 145 -0.78 27.64 13.62
C PRO A 145 -0.34 26.26 14.15
N GLN A 146 -0.41 25.21 13.31
CA GLN A 146 -0.10 23.84 13.71
C GLN A 146 1.39 23.49 13.53
N MET A 147 2.11 24.30 12.75
CA MET A 147 3.52 24.09 12.39
C MET A 147 4.44 25.12 13.07
N GLN A 148 4.04 25.63 14.24
CA GLN A 148 4.89 26.51 15.02
C GLN A 148 6.01 25.70 15.73
N PRO A 149 7.21 26.29 15.92
CA PRO A 149 8.30 25.62 16.59
C PRO A 149 7.91 25.04 17.95
N GLY A 150 8.13 23.73 18.14
CA GLY A 150 7.80 23.00 19.35
C GLY A 150 6.38 22.42 19.39
N GLY A 151 5.60 22.54 18.30
CA GLY A 151 4.25 22.01 18.16
C GLY A 151 4.00 21.32 16.81
N GLU A 152 5.06 21.04 16.06
CA GLU A 152 4.96 20.46 14.71
C GLU A 152 4.34 19.06 14.77
N ALA A 153 3.06 18.97 14.36
CA ALA A 153 2.41 17.69 14.20
C ALA A 153 2.80 17.06 12.85
N PRO A 154 3.14 15.76 12.81
CA PRO A 154 3.40 15.07 11.55
C PRO A 154 2.21 15.23 10.59
N THR A 155 2.45 15.82 9.42
CA THR A 155 1.40 16.19 8.48
C THR A 155 1.68 15.61 7.10
N ILE A 156 0.66 14.98 6.49
CA ILE A 156 0.70 14.52 5.10
C ILE A 156 -0.35 15.28 4.31
N ILE A 157 0.08 15.93 3.23
CA ILE A 157 -0.78 16.67 2.30
C ILE A 157 -0.86 15.85 1.01
N TYR A 158 -2.05 15.35 0.67
CA TYR A 158 -2.24 14.62 -0.58
C TYR A 158 -2.67 15.55 -1.70
N VAL A 159 -2.00 15.40 -2.85
CA VAL A 159 -2.32 16.07 -4.11
C VAL A 159 -2.36 15.04 -5.24
N THR A 160 -2.97 15.40 -6.37
CA THR A 160 -3.18 14.45 -7.49
C THR A 160 -2.02 14.38 -8.48
N LEU A 161 -1.15 15.40 -8.53
CA LEU A 161 -0.12 15.52 -9.56
C LEU A 161 1.26 15.79 -8.93
N GLN A 162 2.31 15.18 -9.49
CA GLN A 162 3.69 15.34 -9.00
C GLN A 162 4.14 16.81 -8.98
N HIS A 163 3.93 17.56 -10.07
CA HIS A 163 4.29 18.97 -10.11
C HIS A 163 3.52 19.80 -9.07
N THR A 164 2.27 19.42 -8.75
CA THR A 164 1.51 20.07 -7.69
C THR A 164 2.15 19.82 -6.31
N ALA A 165 2.66 18.59 -6.10
CA ALA A 165 3.38 18.28 -4.85
C ALA A 165 4.61 19.17 -4.68
N GLU A 166 5.40 19.35 -5.75
CA GLU A 166 6.56 20.21 -5.75
C GLU A 166 6.21 21.70 -5.52
N GLN A 167 5.16 22.19 -6.19
CA GLN A 167 4.71 23.58 -6.03
C GLN A 167 4.21 23.88 -4.62
N VAL A 168 3.37 22.99 -4.07
CA VAL A 168 2.82 23.15 -2.72
C VAL A 168 3.95 23.08 -1.68
N ALA A 169 4.88 22.13 -1.81
CA ALA A 169 6.04 22.05 -0.92
C ALA A 169 6.88 23.33 -0.96
N SER A 170 7.17 23.86 -2.16
CA SER A 170 7.89 25.13 -2.32
C SER A 170 7.16 26.32 -1.70
N THR A 171 5.84 26.39 -1.87
CA THR A 171 5.03 27.46 -1.25
C THR A 171 5.09 27.40 0.27
N LEU A 172 4.99 26.19 0.85
CA LEU A 172 5.08 26.01 2.31
C LEU A 172 6.47 26.38 2.83
N GLN A 173 7.54 25.97 2.13
CA GLN A 173 8.91 26.32 2.47
C GLN A 173 9.13 27.85 2.46
N ALA A 174 8.58 28.56 1.46
CA ALA A 174 8.64 30.02 1.40
C ALA A 174 7.95 30.71 2.59
N GLN A 175 7.04 30.02 3.28
CA GLN A 175 6.35 30.47 4.49
C GLN A 175 7.00 29.94 5.78
N GLY A 176 8.19 29.34 5.68
CA GLY A 176 8.93 28.82 6.83
C GLY A 176 8.47 27.46 7.34
N ILE A 177 7.58 26.75 6.62
CA ILE A 177 7.14 25.41 6.96
C ILE A 177 8.06 24.40 6.28
N ALA A 178 8.73 23.53 7.07
CA ALA A 178 9.62 22.51 6.56
C ALA A 178 8.81 21.36 5.90
N ALA A 179 8.43 21.55 4.62
CA ALA A 179 7.69 20.58 3.83
C ALA A 179 8.55 19.99 2.71
N GLN A 180 8.35 18.71 2.39
CA GLN A 180 9.05 18.04 1.28
C GLN A 180 8.05 17.38 0.33
N ALA A 181 8.29 17.47 -0.99
CA ALA A 181 7.52 16.75 -1.98
C ALA A 181 7.90 15.25 -1.97
N TYR A 182 6.89 14.36 -2.05
CA TYR A 182 7.07 12.91 -2.08
C TYR A 182 6.20 12.29 -3.18
N HIS A 183 6.82 11.74 -4.22
CA HIS A 183 6.11 11.15 -5.35
C HIS A 183 6.97 10.14 -6.11
N ALA A 184 6.36 9.33 -6.97
CA ALA A 184 7.01 8.27 -7.73
C ALA A 184 8.07 8.76 -8.73
N GLY A 185 8.06 10.04 -9.11
CA GLY A 185 9.08 10.64 -9.98
C GLY A 185 10.43 10.92 -9.31
N LEU A 186 10.50 10.81 -7.98
CA LEU A 186 11.77 10.92 -7.24
C LEU A 186 12.55 9.61 -7.29
N ASP A 187 13.87 9.70 -7.25
CA ASP A 187 14.74 8.54 -7.08
C ASP A 187 14.41 7.78 -5.78
N SER A 188 14.63 6.47 -5.77
CA SER A 188 14.33 5.63 -4.60
C SER A 188 15.10 6.09 -3.36
N SER A 189 16.40 6.41 -3.51
CA SER A 189 17.23 6.92 -2.42
C SER A 189 16.69 8.21 -1.81
N ARG A 190 16.15 9.10 -2.66
CA ARG A 190 15.55 10.36 -2.19
C ARG A 190 14.24 10.11 -1.46
N ARG A 191 13.41 9.18 -1.93
CA ARG A 191 12.18 8.79 -1.25
C ARG A 191 12.47 8.18 0.13
N ASP A 192 13.44 7.28 0.21
CA ASP A 192 13.85 6.65 1.47
C ASP A 192 14.35 7.69 2.48
N GLU A 193 15.11 8.68 2.01
CA GLU A 193 15.60 9.78 2.84
C GLU A 193 14.46 10.66 3.37
N ILE A 194 13.51 11.07 2.52
CA ILE A 194 12.35 11.87 2.93
C ILE A 194 11.50 11.08 3.94
N GLN A 195 11.26 9.80 3.68
CA GLN A 195 10.51 8.94 4.59
C GLN A 195 11.21 8.81 5.95
N ARG A 196 12.53 8.61 5.96
CA ARG A 196 13.32 8.55 7.18
C ARG A 196 13.22 9.85 7.98
N GLN A 197 13.38 11.01 7.32
CA GLN A 197 13.26 12.32 7.97
C GLN A 197 11.87 12.57 8.54
N PHE A 198 10.82 12.16 7.82
CA PHE A 198 9.45 12.27 8.31
C PHE A 198 9.22 11.37 9.55
N MET A 199 9.70 10.13 9.51
CA MET A 199 9.55 9.17 10.61
C MET A 199 10.38 9.56 11.85
N SER A 200 11.50 10.28 11.67
CA SER A 200 12.32 10.81 12.78
C SER A 200 11.86 12.19 13.26
N SER A 201 10.83 12.75 12.68
CA SER A 201 10.34 14.11 12.94
C SER A 201 11.33 15.24 12.60
N GLU A 202 12.34 14.95 11.79
CA GLU A 202 13.27 15.98 11.26
C GLU A 202 12.59 16.87 10.22
N SER A 203 11.60 16.33 9.51
CA SER A 203 10.78 17.09 8.55
C SER A 203 9.31 16.66 8.74
N PRO A 204 8.52 17.40 9.53
CA PRO A 204 7.19 16.97 9.96
C PRO A 204 6.12 17.09 8.88
N CYS A 205 6.41 17.67 7.72
CA CYS A 205 5.43 17.85 6.64
C CYS A 205 5.89 17.26 5.32
N ILE A 206 5.06 16.40 4.72
CA ILE A 206 5.26 15.90 3.35
C ILE A 206 4.05 16.21 2.47
N VAL A 207 4.30 16.53 1.20
CA VAL A 207 3.30 16.71 0.15
C VAL A 207 3.42 15.53 -0.81
N ALA A 208 2.44 14.65 -0.82
CA ALA A 208 2.49 13.36 -1.50
C ALA A 208 1.45 13.22 -2.63
N THR A 209 1.76 12.34 -3.60
CA THR A 209 0.80 11.89 -4.64
C THR A 209 0.44 10.43 -4.49
#